data_c0d877e8116b330b986b96ebd81a749c
#
_entry.id   c0d877e8116b330b986b96ebd81a749c
#
_cell.length_a   1.000
_cell.length_b   1.000
_cell.length_c   1.000
_cell.angle_alpha   90.00
_cell.angle_beta   90.00
_cell.angle_gamma   90.00
#
_symmetry.space_group_name_H-M   'P 1'
#
loop_
_entity.id
_entity.type
_entity.pdbx_description
1 polymer ?
#
loop_
_entity_poly.entity_id
_entity_poly.type
_entity_poly.pdbx_seq_one_letter_code
_entity_poly.pdbx_strand_id
1 'polypeptide(L)'
;MRLAVLATFALLTAAPALADNMQDQVLAVHNRERAQVGAPPLVWNDDLAAASAQWAQHLVDLSALQHSHGNDYGENLWMGSAGQYSYTDMAQGWADEKSLFVYGTFPDVSTDGNWASVGHYTQMIWKGTTDVGCAVANGGGWDILVCRYSPPGNYIGEKPY
;
A
#
# COMPACT_ATOMS: atom_id res chain seq x y z
N MET A 1 20.14 31.70 58.29
CA MET A 1 19.48 31.88 57.00
C MET A 1 19.66 30.60 56.20
N ARG A 2 18.59 29.78 56.02
CA ARG A 2 18.63 28.56 55.26
C ARG A 2 17.94 28.86 53.94
N LEU A 3 18.68 28.80 52.82
CA LEU A 3 18.10 28.89 51.48
C LEU A 3 17.44 27.54 51.13
N ALA A 4 16.13 27.59 50.85
CA ALA A 4 15.43 26.46 50.24
C ALA A 4 15.58 26.52 48.72
N VAL A 5 16.19 25.51 48.15
CA VAL A 5 16.26 25.31 46.68
C VAL A 5 14.99 24.58 46.24
N LEU A 6 14.11 25.30 45.57
CA LEU A 6 12.94 24.71 44.91
C LEU A 6 13.36 24.06 43.59
N ALA A 7 13.38 22.73 43.54
CA ALA A 7 13.57 22.00 42.31
C ALA A 7 12.24 21.92 41.54
N THR A 8 12.14 22.61 40.41
CA THR A 8 11.02 22.50 39.47
C THR A 8 11.19 21.26 38.65
N PHE A 9 10.36 20.24 38.88
CA PHE A 9 10.23 19.08 38.01
C PHE A 9 9.38 19.48 36.78
N ALA A 10 10.01 19.54 35.62
CA ALA A 10 9.30 19.63 34.35
C ALA A 10 8.69 18.26 34.05
N LEU A 11 7.37 18.13 34.08
CA LEU A 11 6.67 16.96 33.53
C LEU A 11 6.81 17.01 31.99
N LEU A 12 7.65 16.15 31.43
CA LEU A 12 7.57 15.82 30.00
C LEU A 12 6.28 15.02 29.79
N THR A 13 5.25 15.66 29.26
CA THR A 13 4.09 14.95 28.73
C THR A 13 4.53 14.31 27.41
N ALA A 14 4.76 12.99 27.41
CA ALA A 14 4.88 12.22 26.19
C ALA A 14 3.55 12.37 25.42
N ALA A 15 3.61 12.95 24.21
CA ALA A 15 2.48 12.92 23.31
C ALA A 15 2.10 11.45 23.06
N PRO A 16 0.79 11.09 23.06
CA PRO A 16 0.39 9.75 22.69
C PRO A 16 0.93 9.48 21.27
N ALA A 17 1.69 8.40 21.11
CA ALA A 17 2.01 7.89 19.78
C ALA A 17 0.66 7.63 19.11
N LEU A 18 0.34 8.40 18.05
CA LEU A 18 -0.79 8.10 17.19
C LEU A 18 -0.55 6.69 16.69
N ALA A 19 -1.45 5.76 17.00
CA ALA A 19 -1.38 4.43 16.41
C ALA A 19 -1.45 4.63 14.89
N ASP A 20 -0.36 4.27 14.19
CA ASP A 20 -0.29 4.38 12.75
C ASP A 20 -1.48 3.60 12.17
N ASN A 21 -2.43 4.32 11.60
CA ASN A 21 -3.59 3.70 10.99
C ASN A 21 -3.18 3.04 9.66
N MET A 22 -4.06 2.26 9.07
CA MET A 22 -3.81 1.56 7.81
C MET A 22 -3.40 2.54 6.69
N GLN A 23 -4.06 3.67 6.59
CA GLN A 23 -3.76 4.72 5.61
C GLN A 23 -2.30 5.16 5.70
N ASP A 24 -1.84 5.52 6.90
CA ASP A 24 -0.48 6.02 7.11
C ASP A 24 0.57 4.95 6.79
N GLN A 25 0.35 3.71 7.23
CA GLN A 25 1.26 2.61 6.97
C GLN A 25 1.36 2.29 5.48
N VAL A 26 0.24 2.17 4.78
CA VAL A 26 0.20 1.87 3.35
C VAL A 26 0.83 3.00 2.53
N LEU A 27 0.45 4.26 2.80
CA LEU A 27 1.04 5.41 2.12
C LEU A 27 2.54 5.53 2.37
N ALA A 28 3.01 5.24 3.58
CA ALA A 28 4.44 5.29 3.90
C ALA A 28 5.25 4.32 3.02
N VAL A 29 4.78 3.08 2.83
CA VAL A 29 5.45 2.10 1.97
C VAL A 29 5.44 2.57 0.51
N HIS A 30 4.27 2.95 -0.02
CA HIS A 30 4.13 3.42 -1.40
C HIS A 30 5.02 4.63 -1.68
N ASN A 31 4.93 5.65 -0.85
CA ASN A 31 5.62 6.91 -1.09
C ASN A 31 7.14 6.79 -0.87
N ARG A 32 7.60 5.87 -0.03
CA ARG A 32 9.01 5.53 0.08
C ARG A 32 9.54 4.92 -1.25
N GLU A 33 8.85 3.97 -1.85
CA GLU A 33 9.26 3.37 -3.12
C GLU A 33 9.18 4.37 -4.27
N ARG A 34 8.15 5.19 -4.31
CA ARG A 34 7.98 6.26 -5.32
C ARG A 34 9.11 7.30 -5.25
N ALA A 35 9.51 7.69 -4.05
CA ALA A 35 10.62 8.63 -3.86
C ALA A 35 11.95 8.08 -4.43
N GLN A 36 12.19 6.77 -4.34
CA GLN A 36 13.40 6.14 -4.88
C GLN A 36 13.49 6.24 -6.41
N VAL A 37 12.36 6.32 -7.10
CA VAL A 37 12.29 6.39 -8.56
C VAL A 37 11.92 7.80 -9.09
N GLY A 38 11.77 8.78 -8.19
CA GLY A 38 11.41 10.15 -8.57
C GLY A 38 9.96 10.33 -9.00
N ALA A 39 9.06 9.40 -8.66
CA ALA A 39 7.63 9.54 -8.89
C ALA A 39 7.00 10.42 -7.78
N PRO A 40 6.01 11.28 -8.11
CA PRO A 40 5.31 12.07 -7.11
C PRO A 40 4.61 11.18 -6.07
N PRO A 41 4.47 11.62 -4.79
CA PRO A 41 3.79 10.83 -3.77
C PRO A 41 2.31 10.64 -4.11
N LEU A 42 1.76 9.48 -3.72
CA LEU A 42 0.32 9.21 -3.76
C LEU A 42 -0.40 9.94 -2.62
N VAL A 43 -1.65 10.31 -2.88
CA VAL A 43 -2.58 10.86 -1.91
C VAL A 43 -3.66 9.80 -1.61
N TRP A 44 -4.11 9.76 -0.35
CA TRP A 44 -5.22 8.88 0.02
C TRP A 44 -6.54 9.38 -0.52
N ASN A 45 -7.36 8.43 -1.01
CA ASN A 45 -8.67 8.72 -1.58
C ASN A 45 -9.71 7.81 -0.91
N ASP A 46 -10.65 8.44 -0.18
CA ASP A 46 -11.66 7.71 0.59
C ASP A 46 -12.68 6.98 -0.28
N ASP A 47 -12.98 7.47 -1.49
CA ASP A 47 -13.89 6.79 -2.41
C ASP A 47 -13.25 5.50 -2.94
N LEU A 48 -11.94 5.53 -3.25
CA LEU A 48 -11.20 4.32 -3.61
C LEU A 48 -11.12 3.34 -2.42
N ALA A 49 -10.93 3.85 -1.20
CA ALA A 49 -10.91 3.02 0.01
C ALA A 49 -12.27 2.33 0.24
N ALA A 50 -13.37 3.06 0.08
CA ALA A 50 -14.72 2.50 0.20
C ALA A 50 -14.99 1.42 -0.86
N ALA A 51 -14.57 1.67 -2.11
CA ALA A 51 -14.68 0.69 -3.19
C ALA A 51 -13.78 -0.54 -2.96
N SER A 52 -12.60 -0.35 -2.36
CA SER A 52 -11.70 -1.43 -1.96
C SER A 52 -12.29 -2.28 -0.85
N ALA A 53 -12.99 -1.66 0.12
CA ALA A 53 -13.66 -2.39 1.21
C ALA A 53 -14.76 -3.32 0.70
N GLN A 54 -15.55 -2.87 -0.26
CA GLN A 54 -16.58 -3.70 -0.88
C GLN A 54 -15.99 -4.92 -1.59
N TRP A 55 -14.88 -4.71 -2.31
CA TRP A 55 -14.23 -5.80 -3.03
C TRP A 55 -13.51 -6.76 -2.08
N ALA A 56 -12.81 -6.26 -1.06
CA ALA A 56 -12.18 -7.09 -0.04
C ALA A 56 -13.20 -8.01 0.66
N GLN A 57 -14.38 -7.49 1.03
CA GLN A 57 -15.45 -8.30 1.61
C GLN A 57 -15.96 -9.35 0.64
N HIS A 58 -16.15 -9.00 -0.63
CA HIS A 58 -16.56 -9.95 -1.67
C HIS A 58 -15.54 -11.09 -1.84
N LEU A 59 -14.24 -10.81 -1.79
CA LEU A 59 -13.19 -11.82 -1.87
C LEU A 59 -13.18 -12.77 -0.66
N VAL A 60 -13.49 -12.25 0.54
CA VAL A 60 -13.68 -13.07 1.74
C VAL A 60 -14.85 -14.04 1.54
N ASP A 61 -15.99 -13.55 1.04
CA ASP A 61 -17.19 -14.36 0.80
C ASP A 61 -16.94 -15.44 -0.27
N LEU A 62 -16.11 -15.13 -1.28
CA LEU A 62 -15.71 -16.09 -2.31
C LEU A 62 -14.65 -17.10 -1.81
N SER A 63 -13.95 -16.80 -0.72
CA SER A 63 -12.76 -17.53 -0.28
C SER A 63 -11.69 -17.67 -1.38
N ALA A 64 -11.53 -16.65 -2.22
CA ALA A 64 -10.63 -16.64 -3.37
C ALA A 64 -10.05 -15.24 -3.61
N LEU A 65 -8.83 -15.18 -4.16
CA LEU A 65 -8.18 -13.95 -4.57
C LEU A 65 -8.31 -13.80 -6.09
N GLN A 66 -9.09 -12.81 -6.53
CA GLN A 66 -9.26 -12.49 -7.95
C GLN A 66 -9.44 -10.99 -8.15
N HIS A 67 -8.96 -10.48 -9.28
CA HIS A 67 -9.16 -9.08 -9.66
C HIS A 67 -10.61 -8.77 -9.98
N SER A 68 -11.01 -7.55 -9.65
CA SER A 68 -12.30 -7.00 -10.05
C SER A 68 -12.31 -6.69 -11.55
N HIS A 69 -13.51 -6.69 -12.17
CA HIS A 69 -13.70 -6.41 -13.58
C HIS A 69 -14.64 -5.23 -13.80
N GLY A 70 -14.52 -4.57 -14.96
CA GLY A 70 -15.45 -3.53 -15.40
C GLY A 70 -15.34 -2.22 -14.64
N ASN A 71 -14.15 -1.89 -14.15
CA ASN A 71 -13.84 -0.61 -13.51
C ASN A 71 -12.58 0.03 -14.13
N ASP A 72 -12.41 1.33 -13.88
CA ASP A 72 -11.31 2.13 -14.42
C ASP A 72 -10.19 2.35 -13.38
N TYR A 73 -10.03 1.41 -12.43
CA TYR A 73 -9.00 1.47 -11.39
C TYR A 73 -7.84 0.50 -11.68
N GLY A 74 -6.63 0.89 -11.27
CA GLY A 74 -5.59 -0.09 -10.96
C GLY A 74 -5.93 -0.82 -9.67
N GLU A 75 -5.45 -2.04 -9.49
CA GLU A 75 -5.78 -2.85 -8.31
C GLU A 75 -4.62 -3.75 -7.91
N ASN A 76 -4.22 -3.69 -6.64
CA ASN A 76 -3.33 -4.66 -6.01
C ASN A 76 -4.10 -5.47 -4.96
N LEU A 77 -3.85 -6.76 -4.93
CA LEU A 77 -4.45 -7.70 -4.00
C LEU A 77 -3.37 -8.39 -3.17
N TRP A 78 -3.66 -8.61 -1.89
CA TRP A 78 -2.81 -9.40 -1.00
C TRP A 78 -3.68 -10.26 -0.09
N MET A 79 -3.18 -11.45 0.27
CA MET A 79 -3.85 -12.35 1.22
C MET A 79 -2.81 -13.03 2.11
N GLY A 80 -3.10 -13.14 3.40
CA GLY A 80 -2.29 -13.83 4.38
C GLY A 80 -3.11 -14.32 5.58
N SER A 81 -2.48 -15.11 6.45
CA SER A 81 -3.15 -15.63 7.67
C SER A 81 -3.61 -14.49 8.57
N ALA A 82 -4.84 -14.57 9.04
CA ALA A 82 -5.50 -13.51 9.80
C ALA A 82 -4.70 -13.10 11.05
N GLY A 83 -4.49 -11.79 11.22
CA GLY A 83 -3.84 -11.19 12.37
C GLY A 83 -2.33 -11.45 12.47
N GLN A 84 -1.68 -11.95 11.41
CA GLN A 84 -0.24 -12.24 11.44
C GLN A 84 0.62 -11.12 10.83
N TYR A 85 0.03 -10.19 10.08
CA TYR A 85 0.74 -9.17 9.31
C TYR A 85 0.23 -7.78 9.64
N SER A 86 1.14 -6.82 9.80
CA SER A 86 0.79 -5.42 9.82
C SER A 86 0.44 -4.91 8.42
N TYR A 87 -0.23 -3.77 8.32
CA TYR A 87 -0.50 -3.14 7.02
C TYR A 87 0.78 -2.77 6.27
N THR A 88 1.85 -2.46 7.01
CA THR A 88 3.18 -2.27 6.45
C THR A 88 3.70 -3.56 5.81
N ASP A 89 3.59 -4.72 6.49
CA ASP A 89 4.05 -6.00 5.95
C ASP A 89 3.29 -6.40 4.68
N MET A 90 1.97 -6.16 4.66
CA MET A 90 1.13 -6.45 3.49
C MET A 90 1.57 -5.63 2.27
N ALA A 91 1.74 -4.31 2.43
CA ALA A 91 2.20 -3.44 1.35
C ALA A 91 3.68 -3.69 0.98
N GLN A 92 4.51 -4.09 1.96
CA GLN A 92 5.91 -4.44 1.74
C GLN A 92 6.04 -5.68 0.83
N GLY A 93 5.13 -6.66 0.94
CA GLY A 93 5.09 -7.82 0.05
C GLY A 93 5.05 -7.42 -1.44
N TRP A 94 4.28 -6.39 -1.78
CA TRP A 94 4.27 -5.85 -3.14
C TRP A 94 5.56 -5.08 -3.48
N ALA A 95 6.10 -4.33 -2.54
CA ALA A 95 7.35 -3.59 -2.73
C ALA A 95 8.56 -4.51 -2.93
N ASP A 96 8.57 -5.70 -2.34
CA ASP A 96 9.66 -6.66 -2.44
C ASP A 96 9.79 -7.28 -3.84
N GLU A 97 8.73 -7.22 -4.66
CA GLU A 97 8.77 -7.60 -6.07
C GLU A 97 9.83 -6.79 -6.86
N LYS A 98 10.26 -5.62 -6.35
CA LYS A 98 11.34 -4.83 -6.94
C LYS A 98 12.65 -5.60 -7.16
N SER A 99 12.84 -6.69 -6.42
CA SER A 99 14.01 -7.56 -6.58
C SER A 99 14.08 -8.21 -7.98
N LEU A 100 12.94 -8.36 -8.64
CA LEU A 100 12.83 -8.89 -10.01
C LEU A 100 12.59 -7.79 -11.05
N PHE A 101 12.38 -6.55 -10.62
CA PHE A 101 12.05 -5.44 -11.51
C PHE A 101 13.24 -5.00 -12.35
N VAL A 102 12.99 -4.77 -13.65
CA VAL A 102 13.91 -4.11 -14.60
C VAL A 102 13.19 -2.92 -15.21
N TYR A 103 13.84 -1.76 -15.19
CA TYR A 103 13.26 -0.59 -15.83
C TYR A 103 13.15 -0.78 -17.34
N GLY A 104 11.94 -0.74 -17.85
CA GLY A 104 11.61 -0.99 -19.24
C GLY A 104 10.23 -0.47 -19.63
N THR A 105 9.81 -0.80 -20.83
CA THR A 105 8.45 -0.54 -21.31
C THR A 105 7.56 -1.71 -20.91
N PHE A 106 6.45 -1.43 -20.20
CA PHE A 106 5.52 -2.48 -19.77
C PHE A 106 4.92 -3.23 -21.00
N PRO A 107 4.91 -4.56 -21.04
CA PRO A 107 5.14 -5.50 -19.95
C PRO A 107 6.59 -6.01 -19.79
N ASP A 108 7.57 -5.51 -20.53
CA ASP A 108 8.96 -5.96 -20.48
C ASP A 108 9.71 -5.30 -19.32
N VAL A 109 9.30 -5.62 -18.09
CA VAL A 109 9.74 -4.94 -16.84
C VAL A 109 10.24 -5.91 -15.77
N SER A 110 10.46 -7.20 -16.10
CA SER A 110 10.92 -8.20 -15.13
C SER A 110 12.08 -9.03 -15.63
N THR A 111 12.96 -9.46 -14.70
CA THR A 111 14.15 -10.29 -15.01
C THR A 111 13.80 -11.71 -15.45
N ASP A 112 12.64 -12.21 -15.06
CA ASP A 112 12.14 -13.56 -15.39
C ASP A 112 11.25 -13.58 -16.65
N GLY A 113 11.03 -12.41 -17.28
CA GLY A 113 10.17 -12.26 -18.46
C GLY A 113 8.67 -12.35 -18.19
N ASN A 114 8.28 -12.41 -16.91
CA ASN A 114 6.88 -12.45 -16.50
C ASN A 114 6.52 -11.16 -15.72
N TRP A 115 5.83 -10.23 -16.37
CA TRP A 115 5.42 -8.98 -15.74
C TRP A 115 4.57 -9.19 -14.47
N ALA A 116 3.86 -10.30 -14.36
CA ALA A 116 3.04 -10.58 -13.18
C ALA A 116 3.89 -10.75 -11.89
N SER A 117 5.18 -11.09 -12.03
CA SER A 117 6.11 -11.18 -10.90
C SER A 117 6.49 -9.81 -10.31
N VAL A 118 6.13 -8.72 -10.98
CA VAL A 118 6.44 -7.33 -10.57
C VAL A 118 5.25 -6.39 -10.73
N GLY A 119 4.08 -6.92 -11.06
CA GLY A 119 2.90 -6.12 -11.42
C GLY A 119 2.36 -5.26 -10.28
N HIS A 120 2.46 -5.72 -9.04
CA HIS A 120 2.07 -4.92 -7.87
C HIS A 120 3.09 -3.79 -7.65
N TYR A 121 4.38 -4.07 -7.72
CA TYR A 121 5.41 -3.06 -7.57
C TYR A 121 5.32 -1.98 -8.67
N THR A 122 5.14 -2.36 -9.93
CA THR A 122 5.04 -1.39 -11.04
C THR A 122 3.80 -0.50 -10.89
N GLN A 123 2.68 -1.02 -10.39
CA GLN A 123 1.50 -0.21 -10.05
C GLN A 123 1.80 0.77 -8.91
N MET A 124 2.51 0.35 -7.84
CA MET A 124 2.87 1.23 -6.73
C MET A 124 3.68 2.45 -7.19
N ILE A 125 4.64 2.24 -8.09
CA ILE A 125 5.56 3.28 -8.56
C ILE A 125 5.11 3.95 -9.86
N TRP A 126 3.94 3.62 -10.39
CA TRP A 126 3.45 4.17 -11.65
C TRP A 126 3.30 5.68 -11.59
N LYS A 127 4.10 6.39 -12.39
CA LYS A 127 4.22 7.85 -12.32
C LYS A 127 2.89 8.58 -12.54
N GLY A 128 2.06 8.07 -13.45
CA GLY A 128 0.77 8.66 -13.78
C GLY A 128 -0.32 8.45 -12.73
N THR A 129 -0.14 7.53 -11.77
CA THR A 129 -1.06 7.32 -10.66
C THR A 129 -0.86 8.40 -9.60
N THR A 130 -1.95 9.01 -9.13
CA THR A 130 -1.95 10.09 -8.14
C THR A 130 -2.61 9.70 -6.83
N ASP A 131 -3.58 8.80 -6.86
CA ASP A 131 -4.44 8.46 -5.74
C ASP A 131 -4.41 6.96 -5.44
N VAL A 132 -4.54 6.63 -4.16
CA VAL A 132 -4.71 5.27 -3.68
C VAL A 132 -5.70 5.22 -2.54
N GLY A 133 -6.52 4.17 -2.51
CA GLY A 133 -7.40 3.88 -1.37
C GLY A 133 -7.48 2.39 -1.14
N CYS A 134 -7.30 1.97 0.10
CA CYS A 134 -7.18 0.55 0.46
C CYS A 134 -8.14 0.17 1.56
N ALA A 135 -8.44 -1.13 1.65
CA ALA A 135 -9.18 -1.71 2.77
C ALA A 135 -8.76 -3.16 3.01
N VAL A 136 -8.92 -3.60 4.25
CA VAL A 136 -8.74 -5.00 4.65
C VAL A 136 -10.08 -5.58 5.09
N ALA A 137 -10.39 -6.78 4.64
CA ALA A 137 -11.47 -7.60 5.16
C ALA A 137 -10.90 -8.91 5.73
N ASN A 138 -11.57 -9.44 6.77
CA ASN A 138 -11.16 -10.65 7.47
C ASN A 138 -12.25 -11.72 7.34
N GLY A 139 -11.88 -12.96 7.06
CA GLY A 139 -12.79 -14.07 7.05
C GLY A 139 -12.13 -15.39 6.66
N GLY A 140 -12.70 -16.51 7.08
CA GLY A 140 -12.17 -17.83 6.74
C GLY A 140 -10.73 -18.11 7.23
N GLY A 141 -10.23 -17.34 8.20
CA GLY A 141 -8.84 -17.43 8.68
C GLY A 141 -7.84 -16.59 7.88
N TRP A 142 -8.31 -15.72 7.00
CA TRP A 142 -7.51 -14.86 6.13
C TRP A 142 -7.77 -13.39 6.35
N ASP A 143 -6.73 -12.58 6.17
CA ASP A 143 -6.79 -11.15 5.94
C ASP A 143 -6.60 -10.91 4.44
N ILE A 144 -7.50 -10.15 3.82
CA ILE A 144 -7.41 -9.77 2.40
C ILE A 144 -7.32 -8.26 2.31
N LEU A 145 -6.17 -7.77 1.81
CA LEU A 145 -5.97 -6.35 1.50
C LEU A 145 -6.26 -6.11 0.02
N VAL A 146 -7.07 -5.10 -0.26
CA VAL A 146 -7.30 -4.55 -1.59
C VAL A 146 -6.85 -3.10 -1.61
N CYS A 147 -6.02 -2.71 -2.58
CA CYS A 147 -5.73 -1.32 -2.88
C CYS A 147 -6.17 -0.99 -4.30
N ARG A 148 -6.88 0.13 -4.47
CA ARG A 148 -7.26 0.68 -5.78
C ARG A 148 -6.54 1.97 -6.06
N TYR A 149 -6.22 2.18 -7.33
CA TYR A 149 -5.35 3.27 -7.79
C TYR A 149 -6.02 4.06 -8.90
N SER A 150 -5.89 5.38 -8.85
CA SER A 150 -6.41 6.26 -9.90
C SER A 150 -5.39 7.35 -10.25
N PRO A 151 -5.18 7.63 -11.54
CA PRO A 151 -5.45 6.75 -12.67
C PRO A 151 -4.77 5.37 -12.53
N PRO A 152 -5.23 4.31 -13.23
CA PRO A 152 -4.56 3.02 -13.20
C PRO A 152 -3.14 3.11 -13.77
N GLY A 153 -2.30 2.14 -13.42
CA GLY A 153 -0.98 1.94 -14.00
C GLY A 153 -0.92 0.74 -14.93
N ASN A 154 0.28 0.28 -15.18
CA ASN A 154 0.58 -0.93 -15.94
C ASN A 154 0.01 -0.92 -17.38
N TYR A 155 0.05 0.25 -18.04
CA TYR A 155 -0.35 0.38 -19.43
C TYR A 155 0.70 -0.22 -20.37
N ILE A 156 0.24 -1.13 -21.24
CA ILE A 156 1.08 -1.74 -22.27
C ILE A 156 1.66 -0.64 -23.18
N GLY A 157 2.97 -0.67 -23.39
CA GLY A 157 3.67 0.29 -24.24
C GLY A 157 4.16 1.54 -23.49
N GLU A 158 3.86 1.67 -22.19
CA GLU A 158 4.31 2.79 -21.37
C GLU A 158 5.38 2.36 -20.34
N LYS A 159 6.08 3.33 -19.78
CA LYS A 159 7.08 3.11 -18.73
C LYS A 159 6.50 3.46 -17.37
N PRO A 160 6.88 2.75 -16.28
CA PRO A 160 6.40 3.04 -14.93
C PRO A 160 6.77 4.46 -14.46
N TYR A 161 7.96 4.97 -14.85
CA TYR A 161 8.46 6.32 -14.50
C TYR A 161 9.49 6.85 -15.49
#